data_240c55eebac510b2b4dc98b3adbd4d20
#
_entry.id   240c55eebac510b2b4dc98b3adbd4d20
#
_cell.length_a   1.000
_cell.length_b   1.000
_cell.length_c   1.000
_cell.angle_alpha   90.00
_cell.angle_beta   90.00
_cell.angle_gamma   90.00
#
_symmetry.space_group_name_H-M   'P 1'
#
loop_
_entity.id
_entity.type
_entity.pdbx_description
1 polymer ?
#
loop_
_entity_poly.entity_id
_entity_poly.type
_entity_poly.pdbx_seq_one_letter_code
_entity_poly.pdbx_strand_id
1 'polypeptide(L)'
;YNGKSAKLESLMDLLERAMDEGHRMLIFSQFTSMLERIEKRFNGNIPYLKITGATPKKERLELVDRFNSDSSIPVFLISLKAGGTGLNLTGADMVIHYDPWWNVAVQNQATDRAHRIGQTKVVTVYKLIAKNTIEERIVELQEAKKDLAEKILSGNENSLASLSREELLEILS
;
A
#
# COMPACT_ATOMS: atom_id res chain seq x y z
N TYR A 1 13.82 11.69 -18.28
CA TYR A 1 13.25 12.57 -17.27
C TYR A 1 14.04 12.47 -15.97
N ASN A 2 14.91 13.45 -15.75
CA ASN A 2 15.73 13.52 -14.53
C ASN A 2 15.04 14.30 -13.40
N GLY A 3 13.74 14.47 -13.49
CA GLY A 3 13.00 15.17 -12.45
C GLY A 3 12.97 14.37 -11.16
N LYS A 4 13.42 14.96 -10.07
CA LYS A 4 13.15 14.41 -8.74
C LYS A 4 11.64 14.35 -8.58
N SER A 5 11.08 13.16 -8.45
CA SER A 5 9.66 13.02 -8.18
C SER A 5 9.37 13.60 -6.80
N ALA A 6 8.47 14.58 -6.73
CA ALA A 6 8.01 15.14 -5.46
C ALA A 6 7.47 14.05 -4.52
N LYS A 7 6.82 13.04 -5.11
CA LYS A 7 6.29 11.88 -4.40
C LYS A 7 7.41 11.04 -3.78
N LEU A 8 8.50 10.81 -4.51
CA LEU A 8 9.64 10.06 -4.01
C LEU A 8 10.35 10.82 -2.88
N GLU A 9 10.52 12.13 -3.01
CA GLU A 9 11.08 12.95 -1.94
C GLU A 9 10.19 12.94 -0.68
N SER A 10 8.87 13.01 -0.85
CA SER A 10 7.92 12.88 0.26
C SER A 10 8.02 11.52 0.96
N LEU A 11 8.21 10.45 0.18
CA LEU A 11 8.43 9.12 0.74
C LEU A 11 9.70 9.07 1.57
N MET A 12 10.81 9.61 1.05
CA MET A 12 12.09 9.60 1.75
C MET A 12 12.02 10.39 3.06
N ASP A 13 11.35 11.55 3.07
CA ASP A 13 11.13 12.34 4.28
C ASP A 13 10.30 11.58 5.32
N LEU A 14 9.26 10.90 4.86
CA LEU A 14 8.40 10.08 5.74
C LEU A 14 9.19 8.92 6.34
N LEU A 15 10.00 8.22 5.53
CA LEU A 15 10.83 7.10 5.98
C LEU A 15 11.84 7.54 7.03
N GLU A 16 12.52 8.66 6.80
CA GLU A 16 13.51 9.19 7.72
C GLU A 16 12.89 9.49 9.09
N ARG A 17 11.77 10.18 9.10
CA ARG A 17 11.04 10.49 10.34
C ARG A 17 10.54 9.22 11.04
N ALA A 18 9.99 8.29 10.28
CA ALA A 18 9.48 7.04 10.83
C ALA A 18 10.58 6.18 11.43
N MET A 19 11.73 6.10 10.79
CA MET A 19 12.90 5.37 11.32
C MET A 19 13.43 6.01 12.60
N ASP A 20 13.48 7.34 12.66
CA ASP A 20 13.90 8.09 13.85
C ASP A 20 12.98 7.80 15.06
N GLU A 21 11.70 7.56 14.79
CA GLU A 21 10.70 7.20 15.81
C GLU A 21 10.63 5.70 16.10
N GLY A 22 11.46 4.89 15.45
CA GLY A 22 11.51 3.45 15.66
C GLY A 22 10.41 2.65 14.97
N HIS A 23 9.74 3.21 13.98
CA HIS A 23 8.73 2.51 13.21
C HIS A 23 9.32 1.55 12.18
N ARG A 24 8.59 0.49 11.87
CA ARG A 24 8.93 -0.47 10.84
C ARG A 24 7.84 -0.47 9.77
N MET A 25 8.23 -0.46 8.49
CA MET A 25 7.35 -0.08 7.39
C MET A 25 7.26 -1.13 6.31
N LEU A 26 6.05 -1.33 5.80
CA LEU A 26 5.79 -2.02 4.54
C LEU A 26 5.54 -0.96 3.48
N ILE A 27 6.21 -1.06 2.34
CA ILE A 27 5.98 -0.17 1.20
C ILE A 27 5.47 -1.00 0.03
N PHE A 28 4.24 -0.72 -0.39
CA PHE A 28 3.59 -1.40 -1.50
C PHE A 28 3.58 -0.53 -2.75
N SER A 29 3.92 -1.14 -3.88
CA SER A 29 3.73 -0.54 -5.21
C SER A 29 3.20 -1.59 -6.17
N GLN A 30 2.34 -1.19 -7.10
CA GLN A 30 1.91 -2.07 -8.18
C GLN A 30 2.99 -2.25 -9.24
N PHE A 31 4.02 -1.39 -9.27
CA PHE A 31 5.07 -1.41 -10.28
C PHE A 31 6.42 -1.80 -9.68
N THR A 32 7.01 -2.86 -10.18
CA THR A 32 8.37 -3.29 -9.79
C THR A 32 9.40 -2.21 -10.09
N SER A 33 9.24 -1.49 -11.20
CA SER A 33 10.12 -0.37 -11.56
C SER A 33 10.15 0.75 -10.53
N MET A 34 9.04 0.99 -9.85
CA MET A 34 8.98 1.99 -8.78
C MET A 34 9.73 1.52 -7.54
N LEU A 35 9.62 0.23 -7.20
CA LEU A 35 10.40 -0.34 -6.11
C LEU A 35 11.90 -0.22 -6.38
N GLU A 36 12.32 -0.44 -7.62
CA GLU A 36 13.73 -0.26 -8.02
C GLU A 36 14.21 1.18 -7.84
N ARG A 37 13.37 2.15 -8.17
CA ARG A 37 13.69 3.58 -7.95
C ARG A 37 13.83 3.91 -6.47
N ILE A 38 12.98 3.34 -5.63
CA ILE A 38 13.05 3.49 -4.18
C ILE A 38 14.36 2.89 -3.66
N GLU A 39 14.72 1.68 -4.11
CA GLU A 39 15.98 1.04 -3.76
C GLU A 39 17.20 1.92 -4.10
N LYS A 40 17.21 2.53 -5.27
CA LYS A 40 18.30 3.43 -5.67
C LYS A 40 18.42 4.64 -4.76
N ARG A 41 17.29 5.16 -4.28
CA ARG A 41 17.30 6.28 -3.33
C ARG A 41 17.83 5.89 -1.96
N PHE A 42 17.70 4.63 -1.56
CA PHE A 42 18.30 4.15 -0.31
C PHE A 42 19.83 4.18 -0.34
N ASN A 43 20.41 4.02 -1.51
CA ASN A 43 21.85 4.14 -1.75
C ASN A 43 22.71 3.36 -0.74
N GLY A 44 22.26 2.18 -0.33
CA GLY A 44 22.92 1.34 0.65
C GLY A 44 22.87 1.82 2.10
N ASN A 45 22.18 2.93 2.38
CA ASN A 45 22.12 3.52 3.73
C ASN A 45 20.95 3.00 4.57
N ILE A 46 19.93 2.41 3.94
CA ILE A 46 18.75 1.90 4.64
C ILE A 46 18.67 0.40 4.43
N PRO A 47 18.73 -0.43 5.49
CA PRO A 47 18.49 -1.86 5.37
C PRO A 47 17.05 -2.13 4.93
N TYR A 48 16.85 -3.03 3.97
CA TYR A 48 15.53 -3.39 3.50
C TYR A 48 15.49 -4.82 2.97
N LEU A 49 14.27 -5.37 2.89
CA LEU A 49 13.97 -6.61 2.17
C LEU A 49 13.00 -6.29 1.05
N LYS A 50 12.92 -7.15 0.04
CA LYS A 50 12.05 -6.97 -1.12
C LYS A 50 11.43 -8.29 -1.57
N ILE A 51 10.12 -8.25 -1.84
CA ILE A 51 9.36 -9.34 -2.48
C ILE A 51 8.66 -8.80 -3.72
N THR A 52 8.83 -9.49 -4.85
CA THR A 52 8.13 -9.21 -6.10
C THR A 52 7.43 -10.46 -6.60
N GLY A 53 6.69 -10.36 -7.70
CA GLY A 53 6.08 -11.52 -8.35
C GLY A 53 7.10 -12.55 -8.82
N ALA A 54 8.35 -12.16 -9.06
CA ALA A 54 9.43 -13.06 -9.47
C ALA A 54 10.09 -13.80 -8.30
N THR A 55 9.85 -13.39 -7.05
CA THR A 55 10.44 -14.04 -5.88
C THR A 55 9.81 -15.41 -5.64
N PRO A 56 10.59 -16.51 -5.57
CA PRO A 56 10.06 -17.84 -5.30
C PRO A 56 9.31 -17.91 -3.97
N LYS A 57 8.29 -18.74 -3.90
CA LYS A 57 7.43 -18.88 -2.71
C LYS A 57 8.22 -19.20 -1.43
N LYS A 58 9.17 -20.12 -1.52
CA LYS A 58 10.00 -20.50 -0.38
C LYS A 58 10.82 -19.30 0.14
N GLU A 59 11.41 -18.54 -0.78
CA GLU A 59 12.19 -17.36 -0.46
C GLU A 59 11.32 -16.26 0.17
N ARG A 60 10.08 -16.11 -0.27
CA ARG A 60 9.13 -15.15 0.32
C ARG A 60 8.91 -15.43 1.80
N LEU A 61 8.70 -16.70 2.16
CA LEU A 61 8.49 -17.10 3.55
C LEU A 61 9.74 -16.84 4.41
N GLU A 62 10.92 -17.12 3.88
CA GLU A 62 12.19 -16.85 4.57
C GLU A 62 12.39 -15.35 4.81
N LEU A 63 12.07 -14.51 3.83
CA LEU A 63 12.15 -13.04 3.95
C LEU A 63 11.16 -12.50 4.97
N VAL A 64 9.93 -13.02 4.99
CA VAL A 64 8.91 -12.63 5.98
C VAL A 64 9.37 -13.00 7.40
N ASP A 65 9.87 -14.22 7.60
CA ASP A 65 10.37 -14.65 8.90
C ASP A 65 11.54 -13.79 9.36
N ARG A 66 12.45 -13.47 8.44
CA ARG A 66 13.60 -12.60 8.72
C ARG A 66 13.14 -11.20 9.12
N PHE A 67 12.18 -10.62 8.41
CA PHE A 67 11.65 -9.30 8.74
C PHE A 67 10.98 -9.29 10.12
N ASN A 68 10.15 -10.29 10.40
CA ASN A 68 9.45 -10.37 11.69
C ASN A 68 10.40 -10.62 12.88
N SER A 69 11.51 -11.31 12.65
CA SER A 69 12.46 -11.66 13.72
C SER A 69 13.62 -10.68 13.87
N ASP A 70 13.92 -9.87 12.86
CA ASP A 70 15.06 -8.94 12.86
C ASP A 70 14.58 -7.49 12.85
N SER A 71 14.51 -6.88 14.03
CA SER A 71 14.06 -5.49 14.19
C SER A 71 15.04 -4.46 13.64
N SER A 72 16.25 -4.85 13.24
CA SER A 72 17.22 -3.94 12.62
C SER A 72 16.90 -3.60 11.18
N ILE A 73 15.96 -4.31 10.55
CA ILE A 73 15.51 -4.07 9.19
C ILE A 73 14.21 -3.24 9.23
N PRO A 74 14.25 -1.93 8.93
CA PRO A 74 13.08 -1.06 9.10
C PRO A 74 12.10 -1.09 7.94
N VAL A 75 12.48 -1.59 6.76
CA VAL A 75 11.70 -1.44 5.53
C VAL A 75 11.54 -2.77 4.79
N PHE A 76 10.32 -3.03 4.31
CA PHE A 76 10.02 -4.15 3.44
C PHE A 76 9.30 -3.64 2.19
N LEU A 77 9.93 -3.79 1.02
CA LEU A 77 9.37 -3.41 -0.26
C LEU A 77 8.61 -4.59 -0.87
N ILE A 78 7.34 -4.38 -1.21
CA ILE A 78 6.47 -5.47 -1.68
C ILE A 78 5.70 -5.03 -2.90
N SER A 79 5.73 -5.83 -3.97
CA SER A 79 4.81 -5.61 -5.08
C SER A 79 3.40 -6.06 -4.68
N LEU A 80 2.37 -5.33 -5.11
CA LEU A 80 0.98 -5.67 -4.77
C LEU A 80 0.57 -7.05 -5.28
N LYS A 81 1.14 -7.51 -6.39
CA LYS A 81 0.91 -8.86 -6.93
C LYS A 81 1.43 -9.94 -5.98
N ALA A 82 2.59 -9.71 -5.36
CA ALA A 82 3.16 -10.64 -4.39
C ALA A 82 2.42 -10.59 -3.04
N GLY A 83 1.90 -9.42 -2.65
CA GLY A 83 1.18 -9.21 -1.41
C GLY A 83 -0.11 -10.01 -1.26
N GLY A 84 -0.65 -10.57 -2.37
CA GLY A 84 -1.84 -11.43 -2.36
C GLY A 84 -1.61 -12.87 -1.90
N THR A 85 -0.40 -13.26 -1.52
CA THR A 85 -0.01 -14.65 -1.30
C THR A 85 0.08 -15.10 0.18
N GLY A 86 -0.69 -14.51 1.06
CA GLY A 86 -0.81 -14.99 2.44
C GLY A 86 0.35 -14.62 3.38
N LEU A 87 1.07 -13.55 3.10
CA LEU A 87 2.19 -13.09 3.92
C LEU A 87 1.72 -12.59 5.30
N ASN A 88 2.41 -12.98 6.35
CA ASN A 88 2.09 -12.57 7.72
C ASN A 88 3.15 -11.58 8.23
N LEU A 89 2.91 -10.29 8.05
CA LEU A 89 3.88 -9.20 8.26
C LEU A 89 3.59 -8.42 9.55
N THR A 90 3.47 -9.13 10.66
CA THR A 90 3.16 -8.54 11.97
C THR A 90 4.31 -7.73 12.58
N GLY A 91 5.51 -7.80 12.03
CA GLY A 91 6.65 -7.00 12.47
C GLY A 91 6.57 -5.51 12.11
N ALA A 92 5.66 -5.13 11.21
CA ALA A 92 5.50 -3.74 10.78
C ALA A 92 4.34 -3.06 11.53
N ASP A 93 4.50 -1.78 11.81
CA ASP A 93 3.47 -0.92 12.40
C ASP A 93 3.04 0.23 11.47
N MET A 94 3.63 0.29 10.28
CA MET A 94 3.30 1.31 9.29
C MET A 94 3.20 0.67 7.90
N VAL A 95 2.16 1.04 7.16
CA VAL A 95 1.94 0.59 5.77
C VAL A 95 1.89 1.81 4.87
N ILE A 96 2.68 1.80 3.81
CA ILE A 96 2.74 2.89 2.83
C ILE A 96 2.35 2.35 1.47
N HIS A 97 1.28 2.88 0.90
CA HIS A 97 0.90 2.64 -0.49
C HIS A 97 1.51 3.75 -1.35
N TYR A 98 2.56 3.41 -2.10
CA TYR A 98 3.28 4.36 -2.93
C TYR A 98 2.46 4.85 -4.12
N ASP A 99 1.62 3.98 -4.68
CA ASP A 99 0.70 4.32 -5.74
C ASP A 99 -0.69 3.74 -5.45
N PRO A 100 -1.78 4.43 -5.86
CA PRO A 100 -3.12 3.92 -5.65
C PRO A 100 -3.41 2.75 -6.59
N TRP A 101 -4.28 1.85 -6.16
CA TRP A 101 -4.72 0.70 -6.92
C TRP A 101 -6.20 0.81 -7.25
N TRP A 102 -6.60 0.38 -8.44
CA TRP A 102 -8.01 0.42 -8.87
C TRP A 102 -8.93 -0.42 -7.99
N ASN A 103 -8.43 -1.54 -7.50
CA ASN A 103 -9.21 -2.48 -6.71
C ASN A 103 -8.95 -2.25 -5.22
N VAL A 104 -9.91 -1.66 -4.53
CA VAL A 104 -9.85 -1.39 -3.10
C VAL A 104 -9.65 -2.67 -2.29
N ALA A 105 -10.25 -3.80 -2.72
CA ALA A 105 -10.09 -5.07 -2.04
C ALA A 105 -8.63 -5.55 -2.03
N VAL A 106 -7.91 -5.38 -3.14
CA VAL A 106 -6.47 -5.73 -3.21
C VAL A 106 -5.65 -4.80 -2.31
N GLN A 107 -5.95 -3.52 -2.31
CA GLN A 107 -5.28 -2.54 -1.46
C GLN A 107 -5.52 -2.81 0.03
N ASN A 108 -6.76 -3.13 0.41
CA ASN A 108 -7.11 -3.51 1.78
C ASN A 108 -6.45 -4.83 2.19
N GLN A 109 -6.34 -5.79 1.29
CA GLN A 109 -5.64 -7.05 1.52
C GLN A 109 -4.17 -6.80 1.83
N ALA A 110 -3.50 -5.89 1.13
CA ALA A 110 -2.13 -5.50 1.42
C ALA A 110 -2.01 -4.86 2.81
N THR A 111 -2.94 -4.00 3.21
CA THR A 111 -3.01 -3.41 4.55
C THR A 111 -3.22 -4.49 5.62
N ASP A 112 -4.10 -5.45 5.37
CA ASP A 112 -4.42 -6.53 6.30
C ASP A 112 -3.22 -7.45 6.60
N ARG A 113 -2.17 -7.44 5.76
CA ARG A 113 -0.94 -8.19 6.04
C ARG A 113 -0.27 -7.78 7.34
N ALA A 114 -0.39 -6.52 7.74
CA ALA A 114 0.11 -6.02 9.01
C ALA A 114 -0.92 -6.12 10.15
N HIS A 115 -2.22 -6.11 9.82
CA HIS A 115 -3.35 -6.18 10.76
C HIS A 115 -3.81 -7.62 11.08
N ARG A 116 -2.90 -8.56 11.18
CA ARG A 116 -3.26 -9.95 11.47
C ARG A 116 -3.33 -10.24 12.97
N ILE A 117 -3.94 -11.38 13.31
CA ILE A 117 -3.95 -11.92 14.68
C ILE A 117 -2.50 -12.04 15.18
N GLY A 118 -2.24 -11.52 16.36
CA GLY A 118 -0.89 -11.43 16.93
C GLY A 118 -0.22 -10.08 16.78
N GLN A 119 -0.81 -9.16 16.02
CA GLN A 119 -0.33 -7.77 15.95
C GLN A 119 -0.77 -7.00 17.19
N THR A 120 0.21 -6.54 17.98
CA THR A 120 -0.05 -5.79 19.23
C THR A 120 0.10 -4.28 19.03
N LYS A 121 0.65 -3.84 17.90
CA LYS A 121 0.88 -2.43 17.61
C LYS A 121 -0.27 -1.85 16.79
N VAL A 122 -0.54 -0.56 16.98
CA VAL A 122 -1.44 0.18 16.11
C VAL A 122 -0.76 0.35 14.75
N VAL A 123 -1.43 -0.07 13.68
CA VAL A 123 -0.91 0.04 12.32
C VAL A 123 -1.41 1.33 11.69
N THR A 124 -0.49 2.18 11.25
CA THR A 124 -0.79 3.42 10.54
C THR A 124 -0.64 3.20 9.04
N VAL A 125 -1.62 3.64 8.26
CA VAL A 125 -1.64 3.49 6.80
C VAL A 125 -1.50 4.85 6.13
N TYR A 126 -0.52 4.98 5.25
CA TYR A 126 -0.30 6.17 4.42
C TYR A 126 -0.53 5.84 2.95
N LYS A 127 -1.19 6.74 2.25
CA LYS A 127 -1.37 6.68 0.79
C LYS A 127 -0.73 7.90 0.18
N LEU A 128 0.27 7.70 -0.68
CA LEU A 128 0.92 8.80 -1.38
C LEU A 128 0.21 9.06 -2.70
N ILE A 129 -0.28 10.26 -2.87
CA ILE A 129 -1.11 10.65 -4.01
C ILE A 129 -0.51 11.90 -4.65
N ALA A 130 -0.26 11.83 -5.96
CA ALA A 130 0.16 13.01 -6.72
C ALA A 130 -1.06 13.87 -7.04
N LYS A 131 -1.02 15.14 -6.65
CA LYS A 131 -2.11 16.09 -6.90
C LYS A 131 -2.28 16.39 -8.39
N ASN A 132 -3.52 16.62 -8.82
CA ASN A 132 -3.89 16.95 -10.20
C ASN A 132 -3.45 15.92 -11.23
N THR A 133 -3.43 14.65 -10.82
CA THR A 133 -3.04 13.52 -11.66
C THR A 133 -4.14 12.46 -11.71
N ILE A 134 -3.93 11.44 -12.55
CA ILE A 134 -4.81 10.27 -12.60
C ILE A 134 -4.87 9.54 -11.26
N GLU A 135 -3.83 9.59 -10.43
CA GLU A 135 -3.83 8.96 -9.11
C GLU A 135 -4.89 9.56 -8.18
N GLU A 136 -5.01 10.88 -8.17
CA GLU A 136 -6.04 11.58 -7.39
C GLU A 136 -7.45 11.13 -7.83
N ARG A 137 -7.65 11.01 -9.15
CA ARG A 137 -8.92 10.55 -9.71
C ARG A 137 -9.22 9.10 -9.37
N ILE A 138 -8.21 8.23 -9.34
CA ILE A 138 -8.37 6.84 -8.89
C ILE A 138 -8.87 6.78 -7.44
N VAL A 139 -8.30 7.59 -6.57
CA VAL A 139 -8.72 7.64 -5.15
C VAL A 139 -10.16 8.12 -5.02
N GLU A 140 -10.56 9.16 -5.77
CA GLU A 140 -11.94 9.64 -5.80
C GLU A 140 -12.91 8.55 -6.24
N LEU A 141 -12.55 7.77 -7.27
CA LEU A 141 -13.37 6.64 -7.73
C LEU A 141 -13.45 5.52 -6.70
N GLN A 142 -12.36 5.22 -6.00
CA GLN A 142 -12.35 4.22 -4.93
C GLN A 142 -13.30 4.62 -3.79
N GLU A 143 -13.28 5.87 -3.38
CA GLU A 143 -14.19 6.40 -2.35
C GLU A 143 -15.64 6.34 -2.79
N ALA A 144 -15.93 6.71 -4.04
CA ALA A 144 -17.28 6.62 -4.60
C ALA A 144 -17.80 5.18 -4.62
N LYS A 145 -16.97 4.21 -4.99
CA LYS A 145 -17.33 2.79 -4.94
C LYS A 145 -17.60 2.31 -3.53
N LYS A 146 -16.81 2.74 -2.58
CA LYS A 146 -16.99 2.41 -1.16
C LYS A 146 -18.31 2.96 -0.64
N ASP A 147 -18.64 4.23 -0.91
CA ASP A 147 -19.88 4.87 -0.50
C ASP A 147 -21.10 4.17 -1.10
N LEU A 148 -21.01 3.76 -2.36
CA LEU A 148 -22.07 2.99 -3.01
C LEU A 148 -22.28 1.64 -2.33
N ALA A 149 -21.21 0.93 -2.03
CA ALA A 149 -21.27 -0.36 -1.34
C ALA A 149 -21.92 -0.22 0.05
N GLU A 150 -21.57 0.81 0.80
CA GLU A 150 -22.17 1.10 2.11
C GLU A 150 -23.66 1.39 1.99
N LYS A 151 -24.08 2.15 0.99
CA LYS A 151 -25.50 2.42 0.72
C LYS A 151 -26.28 1.16 0.37
N ILE A 152 -25.71 0.27 -0.43
CA ILE A 152 -26.31 -1.01 -0.79
C ILE A 152 -26.47 -1.89 0.45
N LEU A 153 -25.43 -2.00 1.27
CA LEU A 153 -25.42 -2.82 2.48
C LEU A 153 -26.37 -2.28 3.57
N SER A 154 -26.63 -0.98 3.59
CA SER A 154 -27.60 -0.39 4.52
C SER A 154 -29.07 -0.68 4.17
N GLY A 155 -29.32 -1.35 3.05
CA GLY A 155 -30.68 -1.73 2.63
C GLY A 155 -31.56 -0.57 2.18
N ASN A 156 -30.98 0.57 1.87
CA ASN A 156 -31.70 1.75 1.46
C ASN A 156 -31.89 1.75 -0.06
N GLU A 157 -32.93 1.07 -0.54
CA GLU A 157 -33.29 0.97 -1.96
C GLU A 157 -33.46 2.34 -2.63
N ASN A 158 -33.88 3.35 -1.88
CA ASN A 158 -34.06 4.70 -2.38
C ASN A 158 -32.72 5.38 -2.75
N SER A 159 -31.60 4.95 -2.21
CA SER A 159 -30.30 5.53 -2.54
C SER A 159 -29.80 5.13 -3.92
N LEU A 160 -30.11 3.92 -4.40
CA LEU A 160 -29.78 3.49 -5.76
C LEU A 160 -30.62 4.24 -6.81
N ALA A 161 -31.88 4.48 -6.49
CA ALA A 161 -32.80 5.23 -7.38
C ALA A 161 -32.44 6.72 -7.49
N SER A 162 -31.67 7.26 -6.53
CA SER A 162 -31.21 8.65 -6.54
C SER A 162 -29.91 8.87 -7.32
N LEU A 163 -29.22 7.81 -7.73
CA LEU A 163 -28.00 7.93 -8.51
C LEU A 163 -28.30 8.19 -9.97
N SER A 164 -27.63 9.17 -10.57
CA SER A 164 -27.73 9.43 -11.99
C SER A 164 -27.03 8.31 -12.79
N ARG A 165 -27.41 8.17 -14.05
CA ARG A 165 -26.76 7.24 -14.98
C ARG A 165 -25.24 7.52 -15.07
N GLU A 166 -24.86 8.78 -15.06
CA GLU A 166 -23.48 9.21 -15.13
C GLU A 166 -22.70 8.79 -13.89
N GLU A 167 -23.26 8.96 -12.71
CA GLU A 167 -22.68 8.51 -11.45
C GLU A 167 -22.49 6.99 -11.42
N LEU A 168 -23.46 6.23 -11.88
CA LEU A 168 -23.36 4.77 -11.99
C LEU A 168 -22.26 4.33 -12.97
N LEU A 169 -22.15 4.98 -14.12
CA LEU A 169 -21.12 4.68 -15.11
C LEU A 169 -19.73 5.02 -14.58
N GLU A 170 -19.59 6.11 -13.85
CA GLU A 170 -18.33 6.50 -13.22
C GLU A 170 -17.87 5.48 -12.17
N ILE A 171 -18.80 4.96 -11.38
CA ILE A 171 -18.51 3.98 -10.33
C ILE A 171 -18.18 2.61 -10.93
N LEU A 172 -18.82 2.22 -12.02
CA LEU A 172 -18.65 0.92 -12.67
C LEU A 172 -17.45 0.85 -13.63
N SER A 173 -16.89 1.98 -14.02
CA SER A 173 -15.72 2.04 -14.90
C SER A 173 -14.37 1.82 -14.11
#